data_7cb30845606d8ade816e91cc7da957af
#
_entry.id   7cb30845606d8ade816e91cc7da957af
#
_cell.length_a   1.000
_cell.length_b   1.000
_cell.length_c   1.000
_cell.angle_alpha   90.00
_cell.angle_beta   90.00
_cell.angle_gamma   90.00
#
_symmetry.space_group_name_H-M   'P 1'
#
loop_
_entity.id
_entity.type
_entity.pdbx_description
1 polymer ?
#
loop_
_entity_poly.entity_id
_entity_poly.type
_entity_poly.pdbx_seq_one_letter_code
_entity_poly.pdbx_strand_id
1 'polypeptide(L)'
;LLILKKIEYLLQNIFAFLLPLCKEYVQYIKNLIMYFSKTENYIANIGYTITHKDTKEGIFVIENEDDGIRNLIVGIAQPILIFEQYLFTISNDTMDMFKSLLIKNRDIIHGGFALTEDGTKVIFRYTLQIHNLDQNEFDAAINSLSLLMSEYYNQLISFSKL
;
A
#
# COMPACT_ATOMS: atom_id res chain seq x y z
N LEU A 1 7.01 48.38 28.27
CA LEU A 1 6.26 48.60 27.01
C LEU A 1 6.96 47.94 25.82
N LEU A 2 8.29 48.08 25.68
CA LEU A 2 9.06 47.54 24.55
C LEU A 2 9.11 45.98 24.53
N ILE A 3 9.21 45.36 25.70
CA ILE A 3 9.25 43.88 25.89
C ILE A 3 7.90 43.26 25.49
N LEU A 4 6.78 43.87 25.88
CA LEU A 4 5.44 43.37 25.52
C LEU A 4 5.22 43.40 24.01
N LYS A 5 5.61 44.47 23.31
CA LYS A 5 5.54 44.56 21.85
C LYS A 5 6.39 43.50 21.15
N LYS A 6 7.57 43.16 21.72
CA LYS A 6 8.45 42.15 21.19
C LYS A 6 7.87 40.73 21.36
N ILE A 7 7.20 40.49 22.49
CA ILE A 7 6.50 39.23 22.76
C ILE A 7 5.29 39.06 21.81
N GLU A 8 4.48 40.11 21.64
CA GLU A 8 3.36 40.10 20.68
C GLU A 8 3.82 39.81 19.24
N TYR A 9 4.89 40.49 18.81
CA TYR A 9 5.47 40.24 17.48
C TYR A 9 5.96 38.80 17.31
N LEU A 10 6.61 38.20 18.30
CA LEU A 10 7.06 36.82 18.29
C LEU A 10 5.88 35.83 18.25
N LEU A 11 4.84 36.09 19.06
CA LEU A 11 3.64 35.24 19.08
C LEU A 11 2.89 35.31 17.75
N GLN A 12 2.76 36.49 17.14
CA GLN A 12 2.14 36.62 15.81
C GLN A 12 2.91 35.84 14.73
N ASN A 13 4.25 35.90 14.75
CA ASN A 13 5.06 35.16 13.79
C ASN A 13 4.98 33.66 14.00
N ILE A 14 4.99 33.17 15.23
CA ILE A 14 4.81 31.75 15.55
C ILE A 14 3.43 31.28 15.11
N PHE A 15 2.38 32.06 15.38
CA PHE A 15 1.03 31.74 14.99
C PHE A 15 0.84 31.73 13.46
N ALA A 16 1.43 32.70 12.77
CA ALA A 16 1.42 32.78 11.31
C ALA A 16 2.15 31.58 10.65
N PHE A 17 3.21 31.07 11.29
CA PHE A 17 3.93 29.87 10.82
C PHE A 17 3.17 28.58 11.10
N LEU A 18 2.56 28.44 12.28
CA LEU A 18 1.88 27.20 12.69
C LEU A 18 0.50 27.02 12.03
N LEU A 19 -0.20 28.12 11.73
CA LEU A 19 -1.57 28.07 11.19
C LEU A 19 -1.65 27.36 9.83
N PRO A 20 -0.75 27.59 8.84
CA PRO A 20 -0.73 26.86 7.59
C PRO A 20 -0.49 25.37 7.80
N LEU A 21 0.50 24.97 8.62
CA LEU A 21 0.82 23.57 8.92
C LEU A 21 -0.37 22.84 9.56
N CYS A 22 -1.08 23.51 10.47
CA CYS A 22 -2.29 22.97 11.08
C CYS A 22 -3.40 22.73 10.03
N LYS A 23 -3.58 23.66 9.09
CA LYS A 23 -4.57 23.52 8.01
C LYS A 23 -4.23 22.37 7.07
N GLU A 24 -2.96 22.24 6.69
CA GLU A 24 -2.48 21.13 5.83
C GLU A 24 -2.66 19.78 6.52
N TYR A 25 -2.32 19.71 7.80
CA TYR A 25 -2.53 18.48 8.58
C TYR A 25 -4.02 18.10 8.70
N VAL A 26 -4.90 19.07 8.97
CA VAL A 26 -6.35 18.84 9.01
C VAL A 26 -6.87 18.35 7.65
N GLN A 27 -6.37 18.94 6.55
CA GLN A 27 -6.75 18.51 5.20
C GLN A 27 -6.24 17.09 4.90
N TYR A 28 -5.01 16.77 5.30
CA TYR A 28 -4.46 15.42 5.18
C TYR A 28 -5.34 14.38 5.89
N ILE A 29 -5.75 14.65 7.14
CA ILE A 29 -6.62 13.73 7.89
C ILE A 29 -8.01 13.58 7.24
N LYS A 30 -8.60 14.68 6.76
CA LYS A 30 -9.89 14.61 6.04
C LYS A 30 -9.79 13.75 4.79
N ASN A 31 -8.73 13.91 4.02
CA ASN A 31 -8.49 13.11 2.83
C ASN A 31 -8.26 11.64 3.19
N LEU A 32 -7.50 11.35 4.25
CA LEU A 32 -7.28 9.97 4.72
C LEU A 32 -8.60 9.29 5.06
N ILE A 33 -9.46 9.93 5.82
CA ILE A 33 -10.78 9.39 6.19
C ILE A 33 -11.65 9.13 4.94
N MET A 34 -11.66 10.07 4.01
CA MET A 34 -12.40 9.95 2.75
C MET A 34 -11.90 8.76 1.91
N TYR A 35 -10.58 8.67 1.71
CA TYR A 35 -9.97 7.58 0.94
C TYR A 35 -10.12 6.23 1.65
N PHE A 36 -10.06 6.22 2.99
CA PHE A 36 -10.29 5.01 3.77
C PHE A 36 -11.70 4.47 3.54
N SER A 37 -12.73 5.30 3.68
CA SER A 37 -14.12 4.91 3.40
C SER A 37 -14.33 4.45 1.95
N LYS A 38 -13.71 5.13 0.99
CA LYS A 38 -13.78 4.79 -0.43
C LYS A 38 -13.14 3.42 -0.71
N THR A 39 -11.95 3.17 -0.15
CA THR A 39 -11.25 1.89 -0.28
C THR A 39 -12.02 0.75 0.38
N GLU A 40 -12.60 0.98 1.56
CA GLU A 40 -13.46 -0.01 2.23
C GLU A 40 -14.64 -0.43 1.36
N ASN A 41 -15.28 0.53 0.68
CA ASN A 41 -16.36 0.24 -0.27
C ASN A 41 -15.86 -0.58 -1.47
N TYR A 42 -14.68 -0.29 -2.01
CA TYR A 42 -14.11 -1.08 -3.10
C TYR A 42 -13.86 -2.53 -2.69
N ILE A 43 -13.30 -2.74 -1.50
CA ILE A 43 -13.08 -4.08 -0.95
C ILE A 43 -14.41 -4.83 -0.76
N ALA A 44 -15.42 -4.16 -0.21
CA ALA A 44 -16.74 -4.75 -0.03
C ALA A 44 -17.40 -5.15 -1.37
N ASN A 45 -17.26 -4.32 -2.41
CA ASN A 45 -17.85 -4.58 -3.73
C ASN A 45 -17.25 -5.80 -4.43
N ILE A 46 -15.97 -6.11 -4.21
CA ILE A 46 -15.33 -7.33 -4.75
C ILE A 46 -15.59 -8.57 -3.88
N GLY A 47 -16.26 -8.42 -2.73
CA GLY A 47 -16.63 -9.53 -1.85
C GLY A 47 -15.46 -10.12 -1.04
N TYR A 48 -14.37 -9.37 -0.86
CA TYR A 48 -13.23 -9.82 -0.06
C TYR A 48 -13.45 -9.59 1.43
N THR A 49 -12.93 -10.50 2.24
CA THR A 49 -13.00 -10.40 3.70
C THR A 49 -11.93 -9.45 4.23
N ILE A 50 -12.34 -8.45 5.02
CA ILE A 50 -11.41 -7.60 5.77
C ILE A 50 -11.11 -8.30 7.09
N THR A 51 -9.89 -8.78 7.27
CA THR A 51 -9.43 -9.45 8.50
C THR A 51 -8.89 -8.46 9.53
N HIS A 52 -8.36 -7.32 9.07
CA HIS A 52 -7.90 -6.23 9.92
C HIS A 52 -8.08 -4.89 9.22
N LYS A 53 -8.36 -3.84 10.00
CA LYS A 53 -8.34 -2.46 9.51
C LYS A 53 -7.86 -1.49 10.60
N ASP A 54 -7.03 -0.53 10.18
CA ASP A 54 -6.58 0.57 11.02
C ASP A 54 -6.74 1.89 10.28
N THR A 55 -7.69 2.70 10.75
CA THR A 55 -8.00 4.01 10.12
C THR A 55 -6.91 5.05 10.37
N LYS A 56 -6.14 4.94 11.47
CA LYS A 56 -5.08 5.90 11.79
C LYS A 56 -3.89 5.71 10.87
N GLU A 57 -3.49 4.44 10.67
CA GLU A 57 -2.41 4.07 9.77
C GLU A 57 -2.86 3.98 8.31
N GLY A 58 -4.19 4.01 8.05
CA GLY A 58 -4.74 3.91 6.70
C GLY A 58 -4.57 2.52 6.09
N ILE A 59 -4.68 1.45 6.90
CA ILE A 59 -4.36 0.08 6.49
C ILE A 59 -5.59 -0.81 6.55
N PHE A 60 -5.75 -1.65 5.51
CA PHE A 60 -6.60 -2.85 5.50
C PHE A 60 -5.74 -4.08 5.29
N VAL A 61 -6.12 -5.20 5.90
CA VAL A 61 -5.65 -6.55 5.56
C VAL A 61 -6.86 -7.30 5.04
N ILE A 62 -6.75 -7.82 3.83
CA ILE A 62 -7.86 -8.50 3.15
C ILE A 62 -7.44 -9.88 2.66
N GLU A 63 -8.44 -10.75 2.50
CA GLU A 63 -8.23 -12.10 2.01
C GLU A 63 -9.42 -12.59 1.16
N ASN A 64 -9.09 -13.49 0.22
CA ASN A 64 -10.00 -14.34 -0.51
C ASN A 64 -9.23 -15.62 -0.91
N GLU A 65 -9.58 -16.74 -0.30
CA GLU A 65 -8.87 -18.02 -0.52
C GLU A 65 -9.08 -18.57 -1.93
N ASP A 66 -10.25 -18.34 -2.53
CA ASP A 66 -10.56 -18.82 -3.88
C ASP A 66 -9.67 -18.14 -4.93
N ASP A 67 -9.27 -16.91 -4.71
CA ASP A 67 -8.36 -16.13 -5.55
C ASP A 67 -6.87 -16.28 -5.16
N GLY A 68 -6.57 -17.10 -4.16
CA GLY A 68 -5.21 -17.30 -3.65
C GLY A 68 -4.64 -16.08 -2.90
N ILE A 69 -5.52 -15.14 -2.50
CA ILE A 69 -5.14 -13.91 -1.80
C ILE A 69 -5.25 -14.10 -0.30
N ARG A 70 -4.11 -13.95 0.38
CA ARG A 70 -4.00 -14.12 1.83
C ARG A 70 -3.20 -13.00 2.46
N ASN A 71 -3.78 -12.34 3.45
CA ASN A 71 -3.15 -11.23 4.17
C ASN A 71 -2.62 -10.14 3.23
N LEU A 72 -3.36 -9.82 2.16
CA LEU A 72 -3.02 -8.72 1.28
C LEU A 72 -3.20 -7.41 2.05
N ILE A 73 -2.13 -6.65 2.17
CA ILE A 73 -2.13 -5.32 2.76
C ILE A 73 -2.54 -4.32 1.67
N VAL A 74 -3.56 -3.52 1.97
CA VAL A 74 -3.98 -2.36 1.18
C VAL A 74 -3.77 -1.11 2.03
N GLY A 75 -2.71 -0.34 1.71
CA GLY A 75 -2.26 0.79 2.50
C GLY A 75 -2.49 2.13 1.80
N ILE A 76 -3.05 3.10 2.52
CA ILE A 76 -3.27 4.47 2.04
C ILE A 76 -2.09 5.33 2.46
N ALA A 77 -1.18 5.58 1.53
CA ALA A 77 -0.01 6.44 1.71
C ALA A 77 -0.10 7.62 0.73
N GLN A 78 -0.95 8.62 1.04
CA GLN A 78 -1.23 9.73 0.13
C GLN A 78 0.05 10.31 -0.51
N PRO A 79 0.10 10.44 -1.85
CA PRO A 79 -1.01 10.38 -2.82
C PRO A 79 -1.27 8.99 -3.44
N ILE A 80 -0.73 7.90 -2.90
CA ILE A 80 -0.84 6.55 -3.48
C ILE A 80 -1.62 5.59 -2.58
N LEU A 81 -2.20 4.57 -3.22
CA LEU A 81 -2.68 3.34 -2.60
C LEU A 81 -1.66 2.25 -2.90
N ILE A 82 -1.27 1.48 -1.90
CA ILE A 82 -0.24 0.45 -1.97
C ILE A 82 -0.89 -0.90 -1.73
N PHE A 83 -0.57 -1.88 -2.57
CA PHE A 83 -0.93 -3.29 -2.40
C PHE A 83 0.34 -4.08 -2.15
N GLU A 84 0.39 -4.85 -1.07
CA GLU A 84 1.50 -5.73 -0.74
C GLU A 84 1.01 -7.07 -0.23
N GLN A 85 1.44 -8.15 -0.87
CA GLN A 85 1.23 -9.50 -0.39
C GLN A 85 2.55 -10.23 -0.20
N TYR A 86 2.76 -10.77 0.99
CA TYR A 86 3.85 -11.70 1.24
C TYR A 86 3.70 -12.95 0.38
N LEU A 87 4.77 -13.38 -0.26
CA LEU A 87 4.81 -14.58 -1.08
C LEU A 87 5.65 -15.68 -0.43
N PHE A 88 6.91 -15.40 -0.13
CA PHE A 88 7.79 -16.34 0.59
C PHE A 88 9.01 -15.67 1.20
N THR A 89 9.63 -16.33 2.17
CA THR A 89 10.92 -15.94 2.76
C THR A 89 12.05 -16.59 1.97
N ILE A 90 13.08 -15.82 1.68
CA ILE A 90 14.28 -16.28 0.98
C ILE A 90 15.14 -17.07 1.96
N SER A 91 15.26 -18.38 1.74
CA SER A 91 16.12 -19.25 2.54
C SER A 91 17.51 -19.37 1.93
N ASN A 92 17.59 -19.30 0.59
CA ASN A 92 18.85 -19.31 -0.15
C ASN A 92 18.73 -18.37 -1.36
N ASP A 93 19.49 -17.28 -1.35
CA ASP A 93 19.50 -16.27 -2.39
C ASP A 93 20.34 -16.71 -3.59
N THR A 94 19.69 -17.15 -4.64
CA THR A 94 20.37 -17.53 -5.88
C THR A 94 20.13 -16.48 -6.97
N MET A 95 21.19 -16.21 -7.75
CA MET A 95 21.09 -15.31 -8.91
C MET A 95 20.00 -15.76 -9.88
N ASP A 96 19.82 -17.07 -10.06
CA ASP A 96 18.84 -17.63 -11.00
C ASP A 96 17.40 -17.41 -10.52
N MET A 97 17.15 -17.49 -9.21
CA MET A 97 15.85 -17.13 -8.64
C MET A 97 15.50 -15.66 -8.92
N PHE A 98 16.42 -14.73 -8.61
CA PHE A 98 16.18 -13.29 -8.85
C PHE A 98 16.01 -12.97 -10.34
N LYS A 99 16.84 -13.54 -11.21
CA LYS A 99 16.67 -13.41 -12.67
C LYS A 99 15.31 -13.89 -13.13
N SER A 100 14.86 -15.04 -12.63
CA SER A 100 13.56 -15.60 -12.97
C SER A 100 12.41 -14.67 -12.57
N LEU A 101 12.44 -14.14 -11.35
CA LEU A 101 11.43 -13.17 -10.86
C LEU A 101 11.41 -11.89 -11.69
N LEU A 102 12.59 -11.32 -12.00
CA LEU A 102 12.71 -10.11 -12.81
C LEU A 102 12.24 -10.32 -14.27
N ILE A 103 12.50 -11.49 -14.86
CA ILE A 103 12.01 -11.83 -16.20
C ILE A 103 10.47 -11.87 -16.20
N LYS A 104 9.86 -12.47 -15.18
CA LYS A 104 8.40 -12.53 -15.03
C LYS A 104 7.73 -11.17 -14.86
N ASN A 105 8.40 -10.23 -14.20
CA ASN A 105 7.89 -8.86 -14.07
C ASN A 105 7.62 -8.19 -15.42
N ARG A 106 8.20 -8.66 -16.53
CA ARG A 106 7.90 -8.14 -17.88
C ARG A 106 6.49 -8.45 -18.34
N ASP A 107 5.94 -9.57 -17.90
CA ASP A 107 4.66 -10.10 -18.36
C ASP A 107 3.51 -9.70 -17.42
N ILE A 108 3.84 -9.23 -16.21
CA ILE A 108 2.88 -8.73 -15.22
C ILE A 108 2.51 -7.29 -15.56
N ILE A 109 1.23 -7.04 -15.84
CA ILE A 109 0.74 -5.71 -16.26
C ILE A 109 0.61 -4.76 -15.07
N HIS A 110 0.09 -5.25 -13.95
CA HIS A 110 -0.16 -4.47 -12.75
C HIS A 110 0.62 -5.03 -11.57
N GLY A 111 1.61 -4.27 -11.09
CA GLY A 111 2.48 -4.69 -10.00
C GLY A 111 3.63 -5.59 -10.43
N GLY A 112 4.19 -6.32 -9.49
CA GLY A 112 5.31 -7.23 -9.73
C GLY A 112 5.92 -7.78 -8.46
N PHE A 113 6.91 -8.65 -8.64
CA PHE A 113 7.73 -9.15 -7.54
C PHE A 113 8.68 -8.07 -7.06
N ALA A 114 8.73 -7.89 -5.75
CA ALA A 114 9.64 -6.99 -5.06
C ALA A 114 10.24 -7.67 -3.84
N LEU A 115 11.31 -7.10 -3.31
CA LEU A 115 11.86 -7.51 -2.02
C LEU A 115 11.35 -6.57 -0.91
N THR A 116 11.23 -7.10 0.29
CA THR A 116 11.14 -6.27 1.50
C THR A 116 12.41 -5.44 1.66
N GLU A 117 12.36 -4.35 2.42
CA GLU A 117 13.49 -3.43 2.61
C GLU A 117 14.75 -4.14 3.16
N ASP A 118 14.56 -5.14 4.02
CA ASP A 118 15.63 -5.97 4.56
C ASP A 118 16.15 -7.06 3.59
N GLY A 119 15.53 -7.18 2.41
CA GLY A 119 15.89 -8.16 1.39
C GLY A 119 15.59 -9.61 1.73
N THR A 120 14.89 -9.89 2.83
CA THR A 120 14.68 -11.27 3.32
C THR A 120 13.45 -11.97 2.77
N LYS A 121 12.51 -11.21 2.18
CA LYS A 121 11.23 -11.74 1.71
C LYS A 121 10.93 -11.25 0.30
N VAL A 122 10.29 -12.12 -0.48
CA VAL A 122 9.66 -11.75 -1.75
C VAL A 122 8.20 -11.42 -1.49
N ILE A 123 7.77 -10.28 -2.00
CA ILE A 123 6.41 -9.78 -1.95
C ILE A 123 5.90 -9.49 -3.37
N PHE A 124 4.60 -9.55 -3.58
CA PHE A 124 3.95 -8.81 -4.64
C PHE A 124 3.80 -7.35 -4.18
N ARG A 125 4.10 -6.40 -5.05
CA ARG A 125 3.87 -4.97 -4.77
C ARG A 125 3.28 -4.27 -5.97
N TYR A 126 2.26 -3.46 -5.72
CA TYR A 126 1.65 -2.58 -6.70
C TYR A 126 1.25 -1.25 -6.06
N THR A 127 1.27 -0.18 -6.84
CA THR A 127 0.85 1.15 -6.38
C THR A 127 -0.06 1.82 -7.39
N LEU A 128 -1.13 2.44 -6.90
CA LEU A 128 -2.06 3.24 -7.70
C LEU A 128 -2.11 4.67 -7.18
N GLN A 129 -2.39 5.63 -8.07
CA GLN A 129 -2.69 6.98 -7.66
C GLN A 129 -4.09 7.05 -7.05
N ILE A 130 -4.22 7.44 -5.78
CA ILE A 130 -5.48 7.34 -5.04
C ILE A 130 -6.51 8.42 -5.44
N HIS A 131 -6.05 9.57 -5.95
CA HIS A 131 -6.92 10.74 -6.17
C HIS A 131 -8.06 10.45 -7.16
N ASN A 132 -7.75 9.83 -8.29
CA ASN A 132 -8.71 9.52 -9.35
C ASN A 132 -9.10 8.03 -9.41
N LEU A 133 -8.66 7.24 -8.42
CA LEU A 133 -8.90 5.81 -8.36
C LEU A 133 -10.41 5.52 -8.45
N ASP A 134 -10.79 4.62 -9.34
CA ASP A 134 -12.14 4.08 -9.46
C ASP A 134 -12.19 2.58 -9.10
N GLN A 135 -13.40 2.00 -9.11
CA GLN A 135 -13.60 0.59 -8.81
C GLN A 135 -12.88 -0.31 -9.82
N ASN A 136 -12.92 0.02 -11.12
CA ASN A 136 -12.35 -0.82 -12.17
C ASN A 136 -10.81 -0.91 -12.04
N GLU A 137 -10.14 0.20 -11.69
CA GLU A 137 -8.69 0.21 -11.45
C GLU A 137 -8.33 -0.59 -10.20
N PHE A 138 -9.16 -0.50 -9.14
CA PHE A 138 -8.98 -1.31 -7.93
C PHE A 138 -9.13 -2.80 -8.24
N ASP A 139 -10.20 -3.18 -8.95
CA ASP A 139 -10.47 -4.55 -9.36
C ASP A 139 -9.35 -5.11 -10.25
N ALA A 140 -8.85 -4.30 -11.20
CA ALA A 140 -7.75 -4.69 -12.06
C ALA A 140 -6.46 -5.00 -11.27
N ALA A 141 -6.18 -4.24 -10.22
CA ALA A 141 -5.04 -4.49 -9.33
C ALA A 141 -5.16 -5.85 -8.63
N ILE A 142 -6.34 -6.14 -8.07
CA ILE A 142 -6.63 -7.39 -7.37
C ILE A 142 -6.59 -8.58 -8.34
N ASN A 143 -7.25 -8.45 -9.50
CA ASN A 143 -7.28 -9.50 -10.52
C ASN A 143 -5.88 -9.83 -11.05
N SER A 144 -5.00 -8.84 -11.18
CA SER A 144 -3.61 -9.07 -11.58
C SER A 144 -2.85 -9.90 -10.56
N LEU A 145 -3.06 -9.65 -9.26
CA LEU A 145 -2.46 -10.47 -8.20
C LEU A 145 -3.03 -11.90 -8.20
N SER A 146 -4.35 -12.07 -8.33
CA SER A 146 -4.99 -13.39 -8.41
C SER A 146 -4.45 -14.20 -9.60
N LEU A 147 -4.31 -13.57 -10.77
CA LEU A 147 -3.72 -14.20 -11.95
C LEU A 147 -2.26 -14.61 -11.71
N LEU A 148 -1.45 -13.72 -11.12
CA LEU A 148 -0.06 -14.02 -10.74
C LEU A 148 0.01 -15.24 -9.81
N MET A 149 -0.85 -15.28 -8.79
CA MET A 149 -0.90 -16.41 -7.86
C MET A 149 -1.27 -17.70 -8.57
N SER A 150 -2.23 -17.68 -9.49
CA SER A 150 -2.63 -18.84 -10.28
C SER A 150 -1.50 -19.33 -11.20
N GLU A 151 -0.85 -18.43 -11.93
CA GLU A 151 0.17 -18.80 -12.93
C GLU A 151 1.49 -19.24 -12.32
N TYR A 152 1.92 -18.60 -11.23
CA TYR A 152 3.26 -18.82 -10.69
C TYR A 152 3.31 -19.59 -9.38
N TYR A 153 2.16 -20.04 -8.85
CA TYR A 153 2.05 -20.73 -7.56
C TYR A 153 3.08 -21.85 -7.34
N ASN A 154 3.16 -22.81 -8.28
CA ASN A 154 4.09 -23.93 -8.16
C ASN A 154 5.55 -23.51 -8.14
N GLN A 155 5.91 -22.46 -8.89
CA GLN A 155 7.26 -21.94 -8.94
C GLN A 155 7.61 -21.16 -7.67
N LEU A 156 6.68 -20.37 -7.15
CA LEU A 156 6.85 -19.66 -5.88
C LEU A 156 7.08 -20.65 -4.74
N ILE A 157 6.33 -21.77 -4.69
CA ILE A 157 6.58 -22.86 -3.74
C ILE A 157 7.97 -23.48 -3.95
N SER A 158 8.42 -23.67 -5.18
CA SER A 158 9.76 -24.22 -5.41
C SER A 158 10.86 -23.29 -4.88
N PHE A 159 10.72 -21.98 -5.06
CA PHE A 159 11.64 -20.99 -4.52
C PHE A 159 11.61 -20.91 -2.99
N SER A 160 10.45 -21.08 -2.37
CA SER A 160 10.32 -21.05 -0.90
C SER A 160 10.98 -22.25 -0.21
N LYS A 161 11.35 -23.30 -0.96
CA LYS A 161 11.99 -24.53 -0.45
C LYS A 161 13.49 -24.57 -0.68
N LEU A 162 14.07 -23.59 -1.41
CA LEU A 162 15.50 -23.46 -1.63
C LEU A 162 16.21 -22.98 -0.36
#